data_a02fc831dd429b5f69aa2886e9722577
#
_entry.id   a02fc831dd429b5f69aa2886e9722577
#
_cell.length_a   1.000
_cell.length_b   1.000
_cell.length_c   1.000
_cell.angle_alpha   90.00
_cell.angle_beta   90.00
_cell.angle_gamma   90.00
#
_symmetry.space_group_name_H-M   'P 1'
#
loop_
_entity.id
_entity.type
_entity.pdbx_description
1 polymer ?
#
loop_
_entity_poly.entity_id
_entity_poly.type
_entity_poly.pdbx_seq_one_letter_code
_entity_poly.pdbx_strand_id
1 'polypeptide(L)'
;ETLARHPDITSRLVAFFFNRFEPRLKGRKAKTEKLESELRDSLEAVASLDDDRILRRFFMLIRATLRTNYFLVREDGGFPSYLSLKLDPSSIPDIPRPRPKFEIFVYSTRTEGVHLRGGPVARGGLRWSDRLEDFRTEVLGLMKAQMVKNSVIVPVGSKGGFVVKKPPIE
;
A
#
# COMPACT_ATOMS: atom_id res chain seq x y z
N GLU A 1 5.08 -9.13 -15.69
CA GLU A 1 6.28 -9.68 -16.35
C GLU A 1 7.42 -9.93 -15.37
N THR A 2 7.93 -8.94 -14.62
CA THR A 2 9.06 -9.09 -13.67
C THR A 2 8.83 -10.22 -12.66
N LEU A 3 7.67 -10.27 -11.99
CA LEU A 3 7.34 -11.32 -11.04
C LEU A 3 7.36 -12.73 -11.67
N ALA A 4 6.99 -12.85 -12.94
CA ALA A 4 7.02 -14.12 -13.66
C ALA A 4 8.45 -14.55 -14.04
N ARG A 5 9.37 -13.59 -14.26
CA ARG A 5 10.79 -13.89 -14.51
C ARG A 5 11.53 -14.33 -13.24
N HIS A 6 11.03 -13.98 -12.07
CA HIS A 6 11.64 -14.29 -10.77
C HIS A 6 10.67 -15.10 -9.86
N PRO A 7 10.28 -16.32 -10.23
CA PRO A 7 9.25 -17.09 -9.52
C PRO A 7 9.64 -17.39 -8.07
N ASP A 8 10.91 -17.65 -7.78
CA ASP A 8 11.39 -17.94 -6.43
C ASP A 8 11.28 -16.73 -5.50
N ILE A 9 11.69 -15.56 -5.97
CA ILE A 9 11.56 -14.30 -5.21
C ILE A 9 10.08 -13.96 -5.03
N THR A 10 9.27 -14.16 -6.06
CA THR A 10 7.82 -13.94 -6.01
C THR A 10 7.16 -14.83 -4.98
N SER A 11 7.50 -16.12 -4.95
CA SER A 11 6.99 -17.08 -3.95
C SER A 11 7.38 -16.65 -2.53
N ARG A 12 8.62 -16.17 -2.33
CA ARG A 12 9.08 -15.65 -1.03
C ARG A 12 8.36 -14.36 -0.63
N LEU A 13 8.09 -13.44 -1.57
CA LEU A 13 7.30 -12.24 -1.32
C LEU A 13 5.88 -12.58 -0.87
N VAL A 14 5.24 -13.53 -1.52
CA VAL A 14 3.92 -14.05 -1.14
C VAL A 14 3.97 -14.68 0.25
N ALA A 15 4.94 -15.57 0.51
CA ALA A 15 5.11 -16.20 1.81
C ALA A 15 5.37 -15.17 2.92
N PHE A 16 6.15 -14.13 2.65
CA PHE A 16 6.41 -13.03 3.57
C PHE A 16 5.13 -12.25 3.89
N PHE A 17 4.32 -11.91 2.88
CA PHE A 17 3.02 -11.26 3.08
C PHE A 17 2.08 -12.13 3.93
N PHE A 18 1.94 -13.42 3.61
CA PHE A 18 1.11 -14.35 4.39
C PHE A 18 1.57 -14.45 5.83
N ASN A 19 2.87 -14.63 6.08
CA ASN A 19 3.38 -14.72 7.45
C ASN A 19 3.19 -13.44 8.26
N ARG A 20 3.18 -12.28 7.62
CA ARG A 20 2.91 -11.01 8.31
C ARG A 20 1.44 -10.83 8.70
N PHE A 21 0.51 -11.26 7.86
CA PHE A 21 -0.88 -10.80 7.95
C PHE A 21 -1.91 -11.91 8.17
N GLU A 22 -1.62 -13.18 7.88
CA GLU A 22 -2.55 -14.28 8.15
C GLU A 22 -2.76 -14.46 9.66
N PRO A 23 -3.96 -14.15 10.20
CA PRO A 23 -4.18 -14.12 11.66
C PRO A 23 -4.13 -15.50 12.32
N ARG A 24 -4.35 -16.57 11.54
CA ARG A 24 -4.39 -17.96 12.05
C ARG A 24 -3.01 -18.58 12.22
N LEU A 25 -1.96 -17.99 11.64
CA LEU A 25 -0.61 -18.52 11.75
C LEU A 25 -0.02 -18.26 13.12
N LYS A 26 0.50 -19.33 13.75
CA LYS A 26 1.25 -19.26 15.00
C LYS A 26 2.76 -19.09 14.72
N GLY A 27 3.50 -18.54 15.68
CA GLY A 27 4.96 -18.40 15.58
C GLY A 27 5.44 -17.46 14.46
N ARG A 28 4.62 -16.51 14.04
CA ARG A 28 4.85 -15.64 12.88
C ARG A 28 6.13 -14.83 12.94
N LYS A 29 6.54 -14.34 14.13
CA LYS A 29 7.64 -13.40 14.26
C LYS A 29 8.96 -13.97 13.73
N ALA A 30 9.42 -15.09 14.28
CA ALA A 30 10.69 -15.71 13.87
C ALA A 30 10.69 -16.11 12.38
N LYS A 31 9.55 -16.65 11.90
CA LYS A 31 9.43 -17.03 10.49
C LYS A 31 9.43 -15.82 9.56
N THR A 32 8.82 -14.70 9.98
CA THR A 32 8.83 -13.44 9.23
C THR A 32 10.23 -12.86 9.13
N GLU A 33 10.99 -12.85 10.25
CA GLU A 33 12.38 -12.38 10.30
C GLU A 33 13.29 -13.21 9.39
N LYS A 34 13.13 -14.55 9.41
CA LYS A 34 13.86 -15.44 8.51
C LYS A 34 13.56 -15.16 7.04
N LEU A 35 12.27 -15.09 6.67
CA LEU A 35 11.85 -14.78 5.30
C LEU A 35 12.33 -13.40 4.84
N GLU A 36 12.35 -12.42 5.74
CA GLU A 36 12.87 -11.08 5.45
C GLU A 36 14.37 -11.13 5.11
N SER A 37 15.17 -11.88 5.85
CA SER A 37 16.59 -12.09 5.56
C SER A 37 16.79 -12.79 4.21
N GLU A 38 16.13 -13.92 4.01
CA GLU A 38 16.21 -14.69 2.76
C GLU A 38 15.80 -13.86 1.53
N LEU A 39 14.80 -12.98 1.67
CA LEU A 39 14.41 -12.07 0.59
C LEU A 39 15.49 -11.03 0.30
N ARG A 40 16.13 -10.46 1.32
CA ARG A 40 17.24 -9.51 1.13
C ARG A 40 18.36 -10.15 0.34
N ASP A 41 18.80 -11.34 0.76
CA ASP A 41 19.86 -12.08 0.11
C ASP A 41 19.50 -12.43 -1.35
N SER A 42 18.25 -12.84 -1.59
CA SER A 42 17.77 -13.15 -2.95
C SER A 42 17.72 -11.92 -3.86
N LEU A 43 17.39 -10.75 -3.31
CA LEU A 43 17.36 -9.49 -4.06
C LEU A 43 18.76 -9.01 -4.46
N GLU A 44 19.80 -9.29 -3.64
CA GLU A 44 21.18 -8.94 -4.02
C GLU A 44 21.69 -9.71 -5.25
N ALA A 45 21.10 -10.86 -5.56
CA ALA A 45 21.47 -11.68 -6.70
C ALA A 45 20.76 -11.28 -8.01
N VAL A 46 19.85 -10.31 -8.00
CA VAL A 46 19.11 -9.87 -9.20
C VAL A 46 20.00 -8.99 -10.07
N ALA A 47 20.35 -9.48 -11.25
CA ALA A 47 21.28 -8.79 -12.16
C ALA A 47 20.64 -7.61 -12.92
N SER A 48 19.34 -7.68 -13.24
CA SER A 48 18.62 -6.63 -13.95
C SER A 48 18.24 -5.51 -12.99
N LEU A 49 18.73 -4.30 -13.24
CA LEU A 49 18.44 -3.11 -12.43
C LEU A 49 16.95 -2.78 -12.38
N ASP A 50 16.23 -2.95 -13.49
CA ASP A 50 14.79 -2.67 -13.54
C ASP A 50 13.99 -3.73 -12.77
N ASP A 51 14.36 -5.00 -12.89
CA ASP A 51 13.74 -6.07 -12.12
C ASP A 51 14.03 -5.93 -10.62
N ASP A 52 15.27 -5.65 -10.23
CA ASP A 52 15.65 -5.39 -8.84
C ASP A 52 14.82 -4.25 -8.25
N ARG A 53 14.72 -3.13 -8.97
CA ARG A 53 13.92 -1.97 -8.53
C ARG A 53 12.45 -2.34 -8.29
N ILE A 54 11.85 -3.12 -9.18
CA ILE A 54 10.44 -3.54 -9.07
C ILE A 54 10.27 -4.50 -7.90
N LEU A 55 11.11 -5.51 -7.78
CA LEU A 55 11.04 -6.51 -6.71
C LEU A 55 11.27 -5.89 -5.32
N ARG A 56 12.27 -4.99 -5.20
CA ARG A 56 12.50 -4.24 -3.95
C ARG A 56 11.32 -3.34 -3.60
N ARG A 57 10.62 -2.76 -4.55
CA ARG A 57 9.39 -1.99 -4.29
C ARG A 57 8.28 -2.87 -3.72
N PHE A 58 8.04 -4.06 -4.27
CA PHE A 58 7.10 -5.01 -3.67
C PHE A 58 7.48 -5.37 -2.24
N PHE A 59 8.74 -5.70 -2.01
CA PHE A 59 9.25 -6.02 -0.68
C PHE A 59 9.05 -4.86 0.30
N MET A 60 9.42 -3.64 -0.08
CA MET A 60 9.24 -2.44 0.75
C MET A 60 7.76 -2.16 1.05
N LEU A 61 6.86 -2.31 0.07
CA LEU A 61 5.43 -2.11 0.29
C LEU A 61 4.85 -3.13 1.27
N ILE A 62 5.25 -4.40 1.17
CA ILE A 62 4.84 -5.43 2.14
C ILE A 62 5.35 -5.06 3.54
N ARG A 63 6.61 -4.62 3.68
CA ARG A 63 7.19 -4.16 4.95
C ARG A 63 6.47 -2.94 5.53
N ALA A 64 6.14 -1.98 4.68
CA ALA A 64 5.43 -0.76 5.07
C ALA A 64 3.96 -1.01 5.41
N THR A 65 3.40 -2.14 5.01
CA THR A 65 2.00 -2.46 5.29
C THR A 65 1.82 -2.75 6.78
N LEU A 66 0.89 -2.02 7.40
CA LEU A 66 0.50 -2.17 8.79
C LEU A 66 -0.70 -3.10 8.95
N ARG A 67 -1.65 -3.02 8.02
CA ARG A 67 -2.90 -3.81 8.02
C ARG A 67 -3.41 -4.01 6.60
N THR A 68 -4.15 -5.10 6.40
CA THR A 68 -4.85 -5.42 5.15
C THR A 68 -6.18 -6.09 5.45
N ASN A 69 -7.11 -6.01 4.51
CA ASN A 69 -8.36 -6.77 4.54
C ASN A 69 -8.25 -8.12 3.81
N TYR A 70 -7.10 -8.48 3.27
CA TYR A 70 -6.92 -9.66 2.42
C TYR A 70 -7.41 -10.96 3.07
N PHE A 71 -7.22 -11.10 4.39
CA PHE A 71 -7.60 -12.31 5.14
C PHE A 71 -8.98 -12.22 5.81
N LEU A 72 -9.74 -11.17 5.53
CA LEU A 72 -11.12 -11.10 5.98
C LEU A 72 -11.99 -12.02 5.12
N VAL A 73 -12.74 -12.87 5.79
CA VAL A 73 -13.74 -13.72 5.14
C VAL A 73 -15.09 -13.04 5.30
N ARG A 74 -15.86 -12.93 4.23
CA ARG A 74 -17.21 -12.39 4.25
C ARG A 74 -18.18 -13.41 4.90
N GLU A 75 -19.37 -12.97 5.25
CA GLU A 75 -20.41 -13.85 5.82
C GLU A 75 -20.80 -14.99 4.88
N ASP A 76 -20.70 -14.76 3.56
CA ASP A 76 -20.94 -15.76 2.52
C ASP A 76 -19.75 -16.71 2.28
N GLY A 77 -18.68 -16.60 3.07
CA GLY A 77 -17.44 -17.39 2.95
C GLY A 77 -16.49 -16.89 1.85
N GLY A 78 -16.87 -15.86 1.09
CA GLY A 78 -16.05 -15.28 0.03
C GLY A 78 -14.98 -14.31 0.56
N PHE A 79 -14.03 -13.97 -0.32
CA PHE A 79 -13.04 -12.93 -0.06
C PHE A 79 -13.60 -11.54 -0.43
N PRO A 80 -13.05 -10.45 0.14
CA PRO A 80 -13.40 -9.10 -0.28
C PRO A 80 -13.16 -8.89 -1.78
N SER A 81 -14.07 -8.19 -2.45
CA SER A 81 -13.95 -7.83 -3.87
C SER A 81 -12.92 -6.74 -4.15
N TYR A 82 -12.27 -6.24 -3.11
CA TYR A 82 -11.22 -5.23 -3.16
C TYR A 82 -10.12 -5.52 -2.15
N LEU A 83 -8.90 -5.12 -2.48
CA LEU A 83 -7.75 -5.13 -1.57
C LEU A 83 -7.60 -3.76 -0.93
N SER A 84 -7.42 -3.72 0.38
CA SER A 84 -7.06 -2.52 1.11
C SER A 84 -5.78 -2.74 1.90
N LEU A 85 -4.85 -1.79 1.78
CA LEU A 85 -3.58 -1.78 2.50
C LEU A 85 -3.48 -0.47 3.28
N LYS A 86 -3.21 -0.55 4.58
CA LYS A 86 -2.77 0.61 5.36
C LYS A 86 -1.26 0.59 5.47
N LEU A 87 -0.62 1.64 4.99
CA LEU A 87 0.83 1.77 4.90
C LEU A 87 1.36 2.77 5.93
N ASP A 88 2.60 2.54 6.37
CA ASP A 88 3.44 3.53 7.03
C ASP A 88 4.43 4.12 6.01
N PRO A 89 4.17 5.32 5.48
CA PRO A 89 5.06 5.95 4.51
C PRO A 89 6.45 6.31 5.05
N SER A 90 6.64 6.33 6.36
CA SER A 90 7.97 6.63 6.95
C SER A 90 9.00 5.55 6.64
N SER A 91 8.54 4.32 6.40
CA SER A 91 9.39 3.17 6.07
C SER A 91 9.65 2.99 4.57
N ILE A 92 9.09 3.87 3.73
CA ILE A 92 9.29 3.82 2.27
C ILE A 92 10.23 4.95 1.88
N PRO A 93 11.44 4.65 1.33
CA PRO A 93 12.32 5.66 0.75
C PRO A 93 11.61 6.41 -0.40
N ASP A 94 12.09 7.58 -0.74
CA ASP A 94 11.72 8.34 -1.94
C ASP A 94 10.24 8.74 -2.08
N ILE A 95 9.45 8.63 -1.00
CA ILE A 95 8.09 9.20 -1.01
C ILE A 95 8.15 10.73 -1.04
N PRO A 96 7.44 11.38 -1.99
CA PRO A 96 7.37 12.82 -2.08
C PRO A 96 6.88 13.49 -0.78
N ARG A 97 7.45 14.65 -0.48
CA ARG A 97 7.04 15.47 0.68
C ARG A 97 5.83 16.36 0.35
N PRO A 98 4.95 16.66 1.33
CA PRO A 98 4.99 16.22 2.72
C PRO A 98 4.66 14.74 2.85
N ARG A 99 5.44 14.01 3.67
CA ARG A 99 5.23 12.59 3.88
C ARG A 99 3.99 12.38 4.76
N PRO A 100 2.95 11.66 4.30
CA PRO A 100 1.80 11.36 5.13
C PRO A 100 2.19 10.54 6.38
N LYS A 101 1.44 10.68 7.46
CA LYS A 101 1.59 9.80 8.63
C LYS A 101 1.08 8.39 8.34
N PHE A 102 -0.02 8.30 7.58
CA PHE A 102 -0.56 7.04 7.09
C PHE A 102 -1.07 7.23 5.67
N GLU A 103 -0.96 6.17 4.89
CA GLU A 103 -1.56 6.05 3.57
C GLU A 103 -2.43 4.80 3.53
N ILE A 104 -3.66 4.93 3.06
CA ILE A 104 -4.53 3.79 2.78
C ILE A 104 -4.65 3.70 1.27
N PHE A 105 -4.28 2.54 0.72
CA PHE A 105 -4.46 2.21 -0.68
C PHE A 105 -5.59 1.20 -0.83
N VAL A 106 -6.47 1.42 -1.79
CA VAL A 106 -7.56 0.53 -2.12
C VAL A 106 -7.49 0.19 -3.60
N TYR A 107 -7.57 -1.09 -3.90
CA TYR A 107 -7.52 -1.61 -5.25
C TYR A 107 -8.69 -2.56 -5.52
N SER A 108 -9.33 -2.38 -6.64
CA SER A 108 -10.23 -3.35 -7.25
C SER A 108 -10.05 -3.35 -8.78
N THR A 109 -10.70 -4.28 -9.46
CA THR A 109 -10.71 -4.29 -10.94
C THR A 109 -11.44 -3.11 -11.55
N ARG A 110 -12.31 -2.42 -10.78
CA ARG A 110 -13.15 -1.32 -11.23
C ARG A 110 -12.67 0.05 -10.77
N THR A 111 -12.05 0.12 -9.60
CA THR A 111 -11.65 1.39 -8.97
C THR A 111 -10.33 1.23 -8.26
N GLU A 112 -9.58 2.31 -8.20
CA GLU A 112 -8.43 2.48 -7.30
C GLU A 112 -8.61 3.75 -6.48
N GLY A 113 -8.05 3.76 -5.27
CA GLY A 113 -8.11 4.94 -4.42
C GLY A 113 -6.97 5.00 -3.43
N VAL A 114 -6.67 6.22 -3.00
CA VAL A 114 -5.76 6.49 -1.88
C VAL A 114 -6.42 7.43 -0.89
N HIS A 115 -6.06 7.28 0.38
CA HIS A 115 -6.39 8.23 1.42
C HIS A 115 -5.13 8.55 2.22
N LEU A 116 -4.69 9.81 2.16
CA LEU A 116 -3.48 10.30 2.79
C LEU A 116 -3.84 11.06 4.06
N ARG A 117 -3.23 10.69 5.18
CA ARG A 117 -3.47 11.28 6.50
C ARG A 117 -2.21 11.98 7.01
N GLY A 118 -2.33 13.25 7.35
CA GLY A 118 -1.22 14.04 7.91
C GLY A 118 -0.87 13.69 9.36
N GLY A 119 -1.79 13.06 10.12
CA GLY A 119 -1.59 12.70 11.51
C GLY A 119 -2.46 11.54 12.00
N PRO A 120 -2.33 11.16 13.29
CA PRO A 120 -3.14 10.09 13.89
C PRO A 120 -4.63 10.44 13.90
N VAL A 121 -4.94 11.68 14.26
CA VAL A 121 -6.29 12.27 14.22
C VAL A 121 -6.34 13.22 13.04
N ALA A 122 -7.04 12.82 11.99
CA ALA A 122 -7.10 13.58 10.75
C ALA A 122 -8.48 13.47 10.12
N ARG A 123 -8.95 14.53 9.48
CA ARG A 123 -10.21 14.57 8.73
C ARG A 123 -10.07 15.32 7.42
N GLY A 124 -10.83 14.87 6.43
CA GLY A 124 -10.93 15.46 5.10
C GLY A 124 -11.81 14.60 4.20
N GLY A 125 -12.19 15.14 3.06
CA GLY A 125 -13.10 14.48 2.11
C GLY A 125 -12.38 13.59 1.10
N LEU A 126 -13.19 12.87 0.34
CA LEU A 126 -12.80 12.11 -0.84
C LEU A 126 -13.11 12.92 -2.10
N ARG A 127 -12.33 12.71 -3.15
CA ARG A 127 -12.52 13.32 -4.45
C ARG A 127 -12.42 12.26 -5.55
N TRP A 128 -13.30 12.30 -6.52
CA TRP A 128 -13.09 11.62 -7.79
C TRP A 128 -12.02 12.36 -8.60
N SER A 129 -11.12 11.60 -9.21
CA SER A 129 -10.09 12.07 -10.12
C SER A 129 -10.23 11.39 -11.46
N ASP A 130 -9.97 12.11 -12.54
CA ASP A 130 -9.84 11.62 -13.90
C ASP A 130 -8.39 11.24 -14.26
N ARG A 131 -7.45 11.48 -13.34
CA ARG A 131 -6.00 11.27 -13.51
C ARG A 131 -5.63 9.83 -13.15
N LEU A 132 -5.88 8.88 -14.04
CA LEU A 132 -5.68 7.45 -13.80
C LEU A 132 -4.27 7.07 -13.33
N GLU A 133 -3.23 7.74 -13.84
CA GLU A 133 -1.84 7.35 -13.57
C GLU A 133 -1.20 8.09 -12.41
N ASP A 134 -1.65 9.32 -12.09
CA ASP A 134 -1.02 10.15 -11.07
C ASP A 134 -1.98 10.79 -10.04
N PHE A 135 -3.19 10.22 -9.89
CA PHE A 135 -4.18 10.72 -8.92
C PHE A 135 -3.63 10.79 -7.48
N ARG A 136 -2.67 9.95 -7.13
CA ARG A 136 -2.00 10.03 -5.83
C ARG A 136 -1.26 11.35 -5.65
N THR A 137 -0.61 11.86 -6.68
CA THR A 137 0.09 13.16 -6.65
C THR A 137 -0.90 14.31 -6.47
N GLU A 138 -2.04 14.25 -7.13
CA GLU A 138 -3.13 15.21 -6.91
C GLU A 138 -3.61 15.19 -5.46
N VAL A 139 -3.88 14.00 -4.91
CA VAL A 139 -4.34 13.83 -3.52
C VAL A 139 -3.30 14.34 -2.52
N LEU A 140 -2.01 14.13 -2.79
CA LEU A 140 -0.92 14.65 -1.95
C LEU A 140 -0.92 16.18 -1.93
N GLY A 141 -1.12 16.83 -3.07
CA GLY A 141 -1.26 18.28 -3.17
C GLY A 141 -2.44 18.80 -2.36
N LEU A 142 -3.59 18.14 -2.46
CA LEU A 142 -4.79 18.49 -1.68
C LEU A 142 -4.59 18.29 -0.17
N MET A 143 -3.92 17.22 0.26
CA MET A 143 -3.57 16.98 1.66
C MET A 143 -2.63 18.09 2.17
N LYS A 144 -1.59 18.44 1.40
CA LYS A 144 -0.66 19.52 1.73
C LYS A 144 -1.40 20.84 1.97
N ALA A 145 -2.31 21.22 1.08
CA ALA A 145 -3.13 22.43 1.21
C ALA A 145 -4.01 22.38 2.49
N GLN A 146 -4.60 21.22 2.78
CA GLN A 146 -5.42 21.02 3.98
C GLN A 146 -4.59 21.11 5.26
N MET A 147 -3.36 20.59 5.27
CA MET A 147 -2.45 20.68 6.42
C MET A 147 -2.06 22.13 6.72
N VAL A 148 -1.82 22.96 5.70
CA VAL A 148 -1.53 24.39 5.87
C VAL A 148 -2.74 25.12 6.48
N LYS A 149 -3.94 24.84 6.00
CA LYS A 149 -5.17 25.42 6.54
C LYS A 149 -5.44 25.02 7.99
N ASN A 150 -5.04 23.83 8.38
CA ASN A 150 -5.28 23.25 9.70
C ASN A 150 -4.02 23.29 10.61
N SER A 151 -3.02 24.11 10.29
CA SER A 151 -1.71 24.07 10.97
C SER A 151 -1.78 24.30 12.49
N VAL A 152 -2.82 24.96 12.97
CA VAL A 152 -3.06 25.23 14.40
C VAL A 152 -4.29 24.51 14.95
N ILE A 153 -4.88 23.60 14.19
CA ILE A 153 -6.15 22.94 14.52
C ILE A 153 -5.96 21.42 14.57
N VAL A 154 -6.60 20.77 15.51
CA VAL A 154 -6.78 19.30 15.55
C VAL A 154 -8.26 19.00 15.21
N PRO A 155 -8.54 18.05 14.33
CA PRO A 155 -7.65 17.08 13.66
C PRO A 155 -6.84 17.67 12.49
N VAL A 156 -5.69 17.05 12.24
CA VAL A 156 -4.81 17.36 11.09
C VAL A 156 -5.51 17.05 9.78
N GLY A 157 -5.09 17.71 8.69
CA GLY A 157 -5.65 17.49 7.35
C GLY A 157 -5.45 16.08 6.83
N SER A 158 -6.45 15.60 6.11
CA SER A 158 -6.38 14.40 5.29
C SER A 158 -7.12 14.62 3.99
N LYS A 159 -6.73 13.89 2.96
CA LYS A 159 -7.45 13.84 1.68
C LYS A 159 -7.42 12.44 1.11
N GLY A 160 -8.52 12.06 0.49
CA GLY A 160 -8.59 10.88 -0.33
C GLY A 160 -8.99 11.23 -1.76
N GLY A 161 -8.61 10.37 -2.69
CA GLY A 161 -9.02 10.42 -4.07
C GLY A 161 -9.17 9.01 -4.63
N PHE A 162 -9.99 8.90 -5.65
CA PHE A 162 -10.20 7.63 -6.35
C PHE A 162 -10.40 7.87 -7.84
N VAL A 163 -10.07 6.85 -8.61
CA VAL A 163 -10.29 6.79 -10.06
C VAL A 163 -11.20 5.61 -10.40
N VAL A 164 -12.05 5.79 -11.40
CA VAL A 164 -12.92 4.74 -11.91
C VAL A 164 -12.29 4.19 -13.19
N LYS A 165 -11.87 2.93 -13.16
CA LYS A 165 -11.24 2.23 -14.29
C LYS A 165 -12.27 1.64 -15.26
N LYS A 166 -13.39 1.20 -14.72
CA LYS A 166 -14.50 0.62 -15.49
C LYS A 166 -15.80 1.24 -14.99
N PRO A 167 -16.33 2.27 -15.69
CA PRO A 167 -17.61 2.85 -15.34
C PRO A 167 -18.74 1.80 -15.45
N PRO A 168 -19.86 1.99 -14.75
CA PRO A 168 -21.06 1.18 -14.97
C PRO A 168 -21.44 1.22 -16.45
N ILE A 169 -21.90 0.10 -16.98
CA ILE A 169 -22.58 0.05 -18.29
C ILE A 169 -23.99 0.56 -18.00
N GLU A 170 -24.38 1.63 -18.67
CA GLU A 170 -25.75 2.15 -18.65
C GLU A 170 -26.72 1.15 -19.29
#